data_e3ebcef9ccc0eb48274bd1c29586c9ef
#
_entry.id   e3ebcef9ccc0eb48274bd1c29586c9ef
#
_cell.length_a   1.000
_cell.length_b   1.000
_cell.length_c   1.000
_cell.angle_alpha   90.00
_cell.angle_beta   90.00
_cell.angle_gamma   90.00
#
_symmetry.space_group_name_H-M   'P 1'
#
loop_
_entity.id
_entity.type
_entity.pdbx_description
1 polymer ?
#
loop_
_entity_poly.entity_id
_entity_poly.type
_entity_poly.pdbx_seq_one_letter_code
_entity_poly.pdbx_strand_id
1 'polypeptide(L)' 'MKQSEVKDLSVAELEQKLTELKKTHSELKMAHAISPIENPLTIRSLRRDIARAASELTRRELQ' A
#
# COMPACT_ATOMS: atom_id res chain seq x y z
N MET A 1 7.36 0.79 3.10
CA MET A 1 7.98 0.65 1.76
C MET A 1 8.70 1.95 1.41
N LYS A 2 9.93 1.85 1.00
CA LYS A 2 10.71 3.03 0.59
C LYS A 2 10.41 3.37 -0.86
N GLN A 3 10.51 4.65 -1.20
CA GLN A 3 10.25 5.10 -2.55
C GLN A 3 11.23 4.50 -3.56
N SER A 4 12.46 4.26 -3.15
CA SER A 4 13.44 3.61 -4.02
C SER A 4 13.02 2.19 -4.40
N GLU A 5 12.41 1.46 -3.49
CA GLU A 5 11.91 0.12 -3.76
C GLU A 5 10.76 0.16 -4.77
N VAL A 6 9.88 1.15 -4.63
CA VAL A 6 8.76 1.33 -5.55
C VAL A 6 9.26 1.64 -6.96
N LYS A 7 10.29 2.45 -7.09
CA LYS A 7 10.86 2.83 -8.39
C LYS A 7 11.50 1.65 -9.12
N ASP A 8 12.02 0.69 -8.39
CA ASP A 8 12.71 -0.47 -8.97
C ASP A 8 11.75 -1.56 -9.47
N LEU A 9 10.47 -1.47 -9.12
CA LEU A 9 9.49 -2.47 -9.52
C LEU A 9 8.95 -2.21 -10.92
N SER A 10 8.66 -3.29 -11.65
CA SER A 10 7.99 -3.20 -12.95
C SER A 10 6.51 -2.84 -12.74
N VAL A 11 5.83 -2.43 -13.82
CA VAL A 11 4.40 -2.08 -13.75
C VAL A 11 3.58 -3.27 -13.22
N ALA A 12 3.85 -4.47 -13.74
CA ALA A 12 3.13 -5.67 -13.29
C ALA A 12 3.36 -5.94 -11.81
N GLU A 13 4.60 -5.81 -11.35
CA GLU A 13 4.95 -5.99 -9.95
C GLU A 13 4.30 -4.94 -9.05
N LEU A 14 4.24 -3.68 -9.53
CA LEU A 14 3.58 -2.60 -8.81
C LEU A 14 2.09 -2.85 -8.64
N GLU A 15 1.43 -3.31 -9.70
CA GLU A 15 0.00 -3.62 -9.65
C GLU A 15 -0.28 -4.74 -8.65
N GLN A 16 0.54 -5.78 -8.69
CA GLN A 16 0.42 -6.91 -7.78
C GLN A 16 0.66 -6.46 -6.34
N LYS A 17 1.70 -5.68 -6.11
CA LYS A 17 2.04 -5.16 -4.78
C LYS A 17 0.93 -4.27 -4.25
N LEU A 18 0.39 -3.41 -5.10
CA LEU A 18 -0.71 -2.52 -4.74
C LEU A 18 -1.95 -3.31 -4.32
N THR A 19 -2.29 -4.37 -5.06
CA THR A 19 -3.41 -5.23 -4.73
C THR A 19 -3.21 -5.90 -3.37
N GLU A 20 -2.02 -6.42 -3.12
CA GLU A 20 -1.69 -7.04 -1.83
C GLU A 20 -1.79 -6.05 -0.68
N LEU A 21 -1.26 -4.84 -0.86
CA LEU A 21 -1.29 -3.81 0.16
C LEU A 21 -2.72 -3.36 0.47
N LYS A 22 -3.54 -3.20 -0.56
CA LYS A 22 -4.94 -2.84 -0.38
C LYS A 22 -5.71 -3.91 0.38
N LYS A 23 -5.45 -5.17 0.07
CA LYS A 23 -6.08 -6.29 0.74
C LYS A 23 -5.70 -6.31 2.23
N THR A 24 -4.41 -6.21 2.52
CA THR A 24 -3.91 -6.19 3.89
C THR A 24 -4.49 -5.01 4.68
N HIS A 25 -4.53 -3.84 4.05
CA HIS A 25 -5.07 -2.63 4.69
C HIS A 25 -6.56 -2.81 5.01
N SER A 26 -7.32 -3.38 4.09
CA SER A 26 -8.74 -3.65 4.27
C SER A 26 -8.97 -4.62 5.43
N GLU A 27 -8.18 -5.69 5.49
CA GLU A 27 -8.27 -6.67 6.57
C GLU A 27 -7.96 -6.04 7.92
N LEU A 28 -6.92 -5.20 7.99
CA LEU A 28 -6.55 -4.54 9.23
C LEU A 28 -7.60 -3.52 9.68
N LYS A 29 -8.19 -2.79 8.73
CA LYS A 29 -9.27 -1.85 9.06
C LYS A 29 -10.48 -2.59 9.62
N MET A 30 -10.81 -3.73 9.05
CA MET A 30 -11.92 -4.54 9.50
C MET A 30 -11.66 -5.09 10.91
N ALA A 31 -10.45 -5.60 11.14
CA ALA A 31 -10.04 -6.10 12.44
C ALA A 31 -10.07 -5.00 13.50
N HIS A 32 -9.62 -3.79 13.13
CA HIS A 32 -9.63 -2.65 14.04
C HIS A 32 -11.05 -2.21 14.40
N ALA A 33 -11.97 -2.30 13.46
CA ALA A 33 -13.39 -1.96 13.70
C ALA A 33 -14.05 -2.93 14.66
N ILE A 34 -13.66 -4.21 14.60
CA ILE A 34 -14.22 -5.26 15.47
C ILE A 34 -13.55 -5.23 16.85
N SER A 35 -12.23 -5.10 16.88
CA SER A 35 -11.44 -5.11 18.10
C SER A 35 -10.30 -4.11 17.93
N PRO A 36 -10.30 -2.97 18.66
CA PRO A 36 -9.28 -1.94 18.50
C PRO A 36 -7.87 -2.51 18.61
N ILE A 37 -7.04 -2.19 17.63
CA ILE A 37 -5.64 -2.65 17.58
C ILE A 37 -4.80 -1.72 18.45
N GLU A 38 -3.83 -2.28 19.18
CA GLU A 38 -2.94 -1.49 20.02
C GLU A 38 -2.07 -0.54 19.24
N ASN A 39 -1.73 -0.90 17.99
CA ASN A 39 -0.82 -0.08 17.18
C ASN A 39 -1.48 0.37 15.87
N PRO A 40 -2.21 1.49 15.87
CA PRO A 40 -2.81 2.03 14.66
C PRO A 40 -1.79 2.55 13.65
N LEU A 41 -0.52 2.69 14.05
CA LEU A 41 0.54 3.14 13.15
C LEU A 41 0.74 2.18 11.98
N THR A 42 0.48 0.89 12.18
CA THR A 42 0.58 -0.10 11.12
C THR A 42 -0.40 0.22 9.98
N ILE A 43 -1.62 0.62 10.34
CA ILE A 43 -2.64 0.98 9.35
C ILE A 43 -2.21 2.23 8.59
N ARG A 44 -1.64 3.21 9.28
CA ARG A 44 -1.14 4.44 8.66
C ARG A 44 0.03 4.16 7.73
N SER A 45 0.94 3.28 8.12
CA SER A 45 2.08 2.88 7.29
C SER A 45 1.62 2.21 6.01
N LEU A 46 0.65 1.30 6.11
CA LEU A 46 0.10 0.62 4.94
C LEU A 46 -0.60 1.60 4.00
N ARG A 47 -1.35 2.56 4.55
CA ARG A 47 -2.00 3.59 3.73
C ARG A 47 -0.95 4.39 2.97
N ARG A 48 0.16 4.75 3.61
CA ARG A 48 1.24 5.49 2.98
C ARG A 48 1.90 4.67 1.87
N ASP A 49 2.13 3.39 2.12
CA ASP A 49 2.71 2.48 1.13
C ASP A 49 1.80 2.34 -0.09
N ILE A 50 0.49 2.22 0.14
CA ILE A 50 -0.49 2.15 -0.94
C ILE A 50 -0.45 3.44 -1.77
N ALA A 51 -0.39 4.59 -1.12
CA ALA A 51 -0.34 5.88 -1.79
C ALA A 51 0.93 6.00 -2.65
N ARG A 52 2.07 5.56 -2.13
CA ARG A 52 3.33 5.59 -2.87
C ARG A 52 3.29 4.68 -4.09
N ALA A 53 2.78 3.46 -3.93
CA ALA A 53 2.68 2.51 -5.03
C ALA A 53 1.71 3.02 -6.11
N ALA A 54 0.56 3.53 -5.70
CA ALA A 54 -0.43 4.09 -6.62
C ALA A 54 0.12 5.30 -7.36
N SER A 55 0.84 6.17 -6.65
CA SER A 55 1.44 7.37 -7.22
C SER A 55 2.48 7.02 -8.28
N GLU A 56 3.34 6.04 -7.99
CA GLU A 56 4.35 5.59 -8.95
C GLU A 56 3.72 4.96 -10.18
N LEU A 57 2.68 4.17 -10.01
CA LEU A 57 1.96 3.55 -11.12
C LEU A 57 1.34 4.61 -12.02
N THR A 58 0.69 5.62 -11.42
CA THR A 58 0.10 6.73 -12.17
C THR A 58 1.18 7.50 -12.95
N ARG A 59 2.33 7.74 -12.32
CA ARG A 59 3.43 8.43 -12.96
C ARG A 59 3.90 7.68 -14.21
N ARG A 60 3.99 6.36 -14.12
CA ARG A 60 4.42 5.53 -15.26
C ARG A 60 3.39 5.50 -16.37
N GLU A 61 2.11 5.52 -16.03
CA GLU A 61 1.05 5.56 -17.02
C GLU A 61 1.04 6.86 -17.82
N LEU A 62 1.48 7.96 -17.19
CA LEU A 62 1.53 9.26 -17.82
C LEU A 62 2.79 9.50 -18.68
N GLN A 63 3.77 8.62 -18.58
CA GLN A 63 5.01 8.71 -19.36
C GLN A 63 4.84 8.18 -20.77
#